data_39455bcb6869bd622c6a4709ff6913e4
#
_entry.id   39455bcb6869bd622c6a4709ff6913e4
#
_cell.length_a   1.000
_cell.length_b   1.000
_cell.length_c   1.000
_cell.angle_alpha   90.00
_cell.angle_beta   90.00
_cell.angle_gamma   90.00
#
_symmetry.space_group_name_H-M   'P 1'
#
loop_
_entity.id
_entity.type
_entity.pdbx_description
1 polymer ?
#
loop_
_entity_poly.entity_id
_entity_poly.type
_entity_poly.pdbx_seq_one_letter_code
_entity_poly.pdbx_strand_id
1 'polypeptide(L)'
;KTITTTAGHTIQIPTPPWKLTGEQLAPLQPAPALNQHEPLTAKQQVKRTHAWPTLSAEKPLAGIRVLEITKAWAGPLAGRHLADMGADVFVIDPPAGQATRVHHFPGGPDQMWPHFYNRGGGFNQFNRNKRGLALDIRHPDGRQQILDMVKNIDVLLENNTVRVMPNFQLDYETLKAVNPKLVMCSISGFGANGPHANYFATGKILEASGGLVAQTGYNETDLYGTATFIADPMAGTLAPFLMSAAIIEMLDSGKGRHIDMSLQECVTTFVIDGIFRHQTTGNTLPPRVNRSLTAAPQGVYQCAGRDSWLALTIDDDNQWKLFADLIGQPDLASKYPTVQDRKTNMETIDAVIQQWTKTLDHHQATGMLQELGIPSGPVLANWEIAADPHLYYRDFWMEGIHPEVGYQRWEGAPWKFSATPATMERSAPLFNQHVDEILSKYAGRNPDEIAKLREEGITFDQPLNTVLFPIEPQSYKKK
;
A
#
# COMPACT_ATOMS: atom_id res chain seq x y z
N LYS A 1 -4.16 1.74 23.72
CA LYS A 1 -5.10 1.27 24.79
C LYS A 1 -4.41 0.28 25.70
N THR A 2 -4.89 0.15 26.93
CA THR A 2 -4.32 -0.74 27.95
C THR A 2 -5.15 -2.00 28.07
N ILE A 3 -4.51 -3.16 28.12
CA ILE A 3 -5.13 -4.45 28.44
C ILE A 3 -4.35 -5.15 29.57
N THR A 4 -5.04 -6.00 30.31
CA THR A 4 -4.38 -6.92 31.24
C THR A 4 -4.39 -8.31 30.63
N THR A 5 -3.22 -8.91 30.46
CA THR A 5 -3.10 -10.28 29.94
C THR A 5 -3.57 -11.32 30.93
N THR A 6 -3.85 -12.54 30.49
CA THR A 6 -4.19 -13.66 31.38
C THR A 6 -3.08 -14.00 32.39
N ALA A 7 -1.83 -13.62 32.09
CA ALA A 7 -0.68 -13.74 33.00
C ALA A 7 -0.58 -12.57 34.01
N GLY A 8 -1.53 -11.63 34.02
CA GLY A 8 -1.56 -10.50 34.95
C GLY A 8 -0.68 -9.28 34.56
N HIS A 9 -0.02 -9.31 33.39
CA HIS A 9 0.73 -8.15 32.93
C HIS A 9 -0.19 -7.10 32.32
N THR A 10 -0.01 -5.83 32.73
CA THR A 10 -0.71 -4.70 32.11
C THR A 10 0.16 -4.12 31.02
N ILE A 11 -0.32 -4.16 29.78
CA ILE A 11 0.41 -3.71 28.60
C ILE A 11 -0.42 -2.70 27.80
N GLN A 12 0.27 -1.79 27.13
CA GLN A 12 -0.32 -0.89 26.15
C GLN A 12 -0.23 -1.52 24.76
N ILE A 13 -1.34 -1.55 24.04
CA ILE A 13 -1.38 -2.03 22.68
C ILE A 13 -1.74 -0.89 21.73
N PRO A 14 -1.14 -0.84 20.54
CA PRO A 14 -1.57 0.07 19.49
C PRO A 14 -3.05 -0.09 19.19
N THR A 15 -3.69 0.99 18.82
CA THR A 15 -5.04 0.97 18.25
C THR A 15 -4.91 0.82 16.72
N PRO A 16 -6.00 0.54 16.01
CA PRO A 16 -5.98 0.56 14.54
C PRO A 16 -5.40 1.88 14.02
N PRO A 17 -4.66 1.88 12.87
CA PRO A 17 -4.00 3.04 12.31
C PRO A 17 -4.97 4.03 11.62
N TRP A 18 -6.22 4.03 12.05
CA TRP A 18 -7.27 4.94 11.60
C TRP A 18 -8.19 5.34 12.74
N LYS A 19 -8.83 6.48 12.58
CA LYS A 19 -9.87 7.01 13.48
C LYS A 19 -11.10 7.37 12.65
N LEU A 20 -12.26 7.04 13.15
CA LEU A 20 -13.54 7.46 12.58
C LEU A 20 -14.06 8.64 13.41
N THR A 21 -14.37 9.75 12.75
CA THR A 21 -14.85 10.95 13.45
C THR A 21 -16.17 10.65 14.17
N GLY A 22 -16.22 11.01 15.46
CA GLY A 22 -17.41 10.81 16.31
C GLY A 22 -17.52 9.43 16.95
N GLU A 23 -16.55 8.52 16.72
CA GLU A 23 -16.54 7.20 17.35
C GLU A 23 -15.47 7.07 18.42
N GLN A 24 -15.84 6.41 19.52
CA GLN A 24 -14.89 5.86 20.47
C GLN A 24 -14.69 4.38 20.18
N LEU A 25 -13.45 3.99 19.99
CA LEU A 25 -13.12 2.56 19.86
C LEU A 25 -13.61 1.81 21.10
N ALA A 26 -14.30 0.72 20.91
CA ALA A 26 -14.71 -0.17 21.98
C ALA A 26 -13.52 -0.56 22.89
N PRO A 27 -13.75 -0.86 24.17
CA PRO A 27 -12.73 -1.41 25.03
C PRO A 27 -12.16 -2.68 24.41
N LEU A 28 -10.82 -2.78 24.38
CA LEU A 28 -10.17 -3.99 23.91
C LEU A 28 -10.32 -5.08 24.96
N GLN A 29 -10.65 -6.27 24.53
CA GLN A 29 -10.70 -7.47 25.37
C GLN A 29 -9.48 -8.34 25.11
N PRO A 30 -8.95 -9.03 26.12
CA PRO A 30 -7.92 -10.05 25.91
C PRO A 30 -8.46 -11.17 24.99
N ALA A 31 -7.57 -11.89 24.34
CA ALA A 31 -7.96 -13.07 23.60
C ALA A 31 -8.66 -14.08 24.54
N PRO A 32 -9.71 -14.77 24.07
CA PRO A 32 -10.36 -15.79 24.87
C PRO A 32 -9.40 -16.94 25.18
N ALA A 33 -9.59 -17.56 26.33
CA ALA A 33 -8.89 -18.80 26.65
C ALA A 33 -9.37 -19.94 25.74
N LEU A 34 -8.55 -21.00 25.62
CA LEU A 34 -8.94 -22.19 24.88
C LEU A 34 -10.24 -22.78 25.45
N ASN A 35 -11.21 -23.03 24.60
CA ASN A 35 -12.55 -23.54 24.95
C ASN A 35 -13.36 -22.61 25.88
N GLN A 36 -13.07 -21.32 25.91
CA GLN A 36 -13.83 -20.35 26.73
C GLN A 36 -15.29 -20.17 26.26
N HIS A 37 -15.56 -20.38 24.99
CA HIS A 37 -16.89 -20.20 24.42
C HIS A 37 -17.57 -21.56 24.19
N GLU A 38 -18.85 -21.63 24.54
CA GLU A 38 -19.70 -22.77 24.19
C GLU A 38 -19.76 -22.93 22.66
N PRO A 39 -19.81 -24.18 22.14
CA PRO A 39 -20.04 -24.40 20.73
C PRO A 39 -21.33 -23.73 20.27
N LEU A 40 -21.30 -23.05 19.12
CA LEU A 40 -22.49 -22.45 18.54
C LEU A 40 -23.51 -23.56 18.21
N THR A 41 -24.66 -23.55 18.87
CA THR A 41 -25.76 -24.45 18.53
C THR A 41 -26.54 -23.91 17.33
N ALA A 42 -27.17 -24.77 16.53
CA ALA A 42 -27.97 -24.39 15.36
C ALA A 42 -29.11 -23.38 15.70
N LYS A 43 -29.47 -23.24 16.98
CA LYS A 43 -30.48 -22.27 17.44
C LYS A 43 -29.94 -20.85 17.63
N GLN A 44 -28.63 -20.65 17.61
CA GLN A 44 -27.98 -19.34 17.76
C GLN A 44 -27.65 -18.69 16.41
N GLN A 45 -28.49 -18.91 15.39
CA GLN A 45 -28.35 -18.16 14.14
C GLN A 45 -28.59 -16.69 14.46
N VAL A 46 -27.54 -15.88 14.29
CA VAL A 46 -27.66 -14.43 14.35
C VAL A 46 -28.61 -14.00 13.23
N LYS A 47 -29.83 -13.58 13.57
CA LYS A 47 -30.72 -12.96 12.60
C LYS A 47 -30.01 -11.69 12.09
N ARG A 48 -29.70 -11.65 10.79
CA ARG A 48 -29.29 -10.41 10.16
C ARG A 48 -30.39 -9.38 10.34
N THR A 49 -30.09 -8.26 10.98
CA THR A 49 -31.03 -7.18 11.25
C THR A 49 -31.18 -6.22 10.05
N HIS A 50 -30.26 -6.29 9.08
CA HIS A 50 -30.25 -5.41 7.92
C HIS A 50 -30.20 -6.22 6.62
N ALA A 51 -30.97 -5.77 5.63
CA ALA A 51 -30.80 -6.21 4.24
C ALA A 51 -29.57 -5.49 3.67
N TRP A 52 -28.66 -6.23 3.07
CA TRP A 52 -27.55 -5.61 2.33
C TRP A 52 -28.12 -4.80 1.15
N PRO A 53 -27.59 -3.59 0.88
CA PRO A 53 -27.97 -2.89 -0.33
C PRO A 53 -27.65 -3.78 -1.55
N THR A 54 -28.57 -3.77 -2.51
CA THR A 54 -28.36 -4.48 -3.77
C THR A 54 -27.32 -3.68 -4.56
N LEU A 55 -26.04 -4.10 -4.48
CA LEU A 55 -24.99 -3.57 -5.33
C LEU A 55 -25.16 -4.16 -6.75
N SER A 56 -24.70 -3.42 -7.76
CA SER A 56 -24.71 -3.89 -9.14
C SER A 56 -23.98 -5.24 -9.25
N ALA A 57 -24.53 -6.14 -10.07
CA ALA A 57 -23.95 -7.48 -10.27
C ALA A 57 -22.62 -7.46 -11.06
N GLU A 58 -22.25 -6.32 -11.67
CA GLU A 58 -21.11 -6.25 -12.58
C GLU A 58 -19.79 -6.07 -11.85
N LYS A 59 -19.73 -5.16 -10.86
CA LYS A 59 -18.53 -4.90 -10.05
C LYS A 59 -18.87 -4.46 -8.63
N PRO A 60 -18.02 -4.74 -7.62
CA PRO A 60 -18.33 -4.48 -6.20
C PRO A 60 -18.68 -3.03 -5.89
N LEU A 61 -18.03 -2.06 -6.55
CA LEU A 61 -18.20 -0.63 -6.32
C LEU A 61 -18.84 0.10 -7.52
N ALA A 62 -19.51 -0.63 -8.42
CA ALA A 62 -20.23 0.00 -9.53
C ALA A 62 -21.27 1.00 -9.03
N GLY A 63 -21.27 2.22 -9.59
CA GLY A 63 -22.14 3.32 -9.18
C GLY A 63 -21.60 4.21 -8.06
N ILE A 64 -20.51 3.82 -7.40
CA ILE A 64 -19.82 4.67 -6.41
C ILE A 64 -18.92 5.68 -7.14
N ARG A 65 -19.00 6.94 -6.74
CA ARG A 65 -18.27 8.08 -7.33
C ARG A 65 -17.25 8.61 -6.33
N VAL A 66 -16.00 8.68 -6.75
CA VAL A 66 -14.86 9.04 -5.90
C VAL A 66 -14.16 10.27 -6.47
N LEU A 67 -14.08 11.34 -5.70
CA LEU A 67 -13.24 12.49 -6.00
C LEU A 67 -11.90 12.33 -5.30
N GLU A 68 -10.81 12.37 -6.06
CA GLU A 68 -9.47 12.11 -5.57
C GLU A 68 -8.57 13.35 -5.68
N ILE A 69 -8.13 13.89 -4.54
CA ILE A 69 -7.18 15.01 -4.42
C ILE A 69 -5.88 14.48 -3.80
N THR A 70 -5.20 13.62 -4.54
CA THR A 70 -4.04 12.86 -4.03
C THR A 70 -2.76 13.13 -4.81
N LYS A 71 -1.64 12.65 -4.26
CA LYS A 71 -0.32 12.75 -4.88
C LYS A 71 0.58 11.59 -4.45
N ALA A 72 1.68 11.39 -5.17
CA ALA A 72 2.70 10.38 -4.92
C ALA A 72 2.17 8.95 -5.01
N TRP A 73 2.01 8.22 -3.91
CA TRP A 73 1.76 6.78 -3.92
C TRP A 73 0.52 6.35 -3.13
N ALA A 74 0.48 6.59 -1.82
CA ALA A 74 -0.56 6.03 -0.93
C ALA A 74 -1.99 6.33 -1.39
N GLY A 75 -2.31 7.60 -1.62
CA GLY A 75 -3.63 8.03 -2.11
C GLY A 75 -3.94 7.51 -3.50
N PRO A 76 -3.07 7.74 -4.52
CA PRO A 76 -3.30 7.22 -5.86
C PRO A 76 -3.46 5.71 -5.92
N LEU A 77 -2.72 4.93 -5.12
CA LEU A 77 -2.88 3.48 -5.01
C LEU A 77 -4.25 3.10 -4.45
N ALA A 78 -4.69 3.79 -3.40
CA ALA A 78 -6.02 3.57 -2.82
C ALA A 78 -7.13 3.84 -3.84
N GLY A 79 -7.06 4.98 -4.54
CA GLY A 79 -8.01 5.32 -5.61
C GLY A 79 -8.01 4.32 -6.76
N ARG A 80 -6.82 3.82 -7.16
CA ARG A 80 -6.68 2.75 -8.16
C ARG A 80 -7.43 1.48 -7.75
N HIS A 81 -7.28 1.05 -6.51
CA HIS A 81 -7.98 -0.14 -6.03
C HIS A 81 -9.51 0.03 -6.05
N LEU A 82 -10.02 1.22 -5.70
CA LEU A 82 -11.45 1.51 -5.83
C LEU A 82 -11.90 1.48 -7.30
N ALA A 83 -11.10 2.05 -8.21
CA ALA A 83 -11.37 2.05 -9.64
C ALA A 83 -11.33 0.63 -10.24
N ASP A 84 -10.35 -0.20 -9.86
CA ASP A 84 -10.25 -1.60 -10.28
C ASP A 84 -11.47 -2.42 -9.80
N MET A 85 -12.09 -2.04 -8.68
CA MET A 85 -13.35 -2.61 -8.17
C MET A 85 -14.61 -1.98 -8.78
N GLY A 86 -14.48 -1.05 -9.73
CA GLY A 86 -15.60 -0.50 -10.50
C GLY A 86 -16.12 0.85 -10.04
N ALA A 87 -15.50 1.50 -9.07
CA ALA A 87 -15.85 2.89 -8.73
C ALA A 87 -15.47 3.86 -9.85
N ASP A 88 -16.26 4.91 -10.05
CA ASP A 88 -15.96 6.00 -10.97
C ASP A 88 -15.07 7.04 -10.27
N VAL A 89 -13.77 6.97 -10.50
CA VAL A 89 -12.77 7.75 -9.77
C VAL A 89 -12.27 8.92 -10.62
N PHE A 90 -12.37 10.14 -10.07
CA PHE A 90 -11.92 11.39 -10.71
C PHE A 90 -10.67 11.90 -10.00
N VAL A 91 -9.52 11.86 -10.67
CA VAL A 91 -8.26 12.39 -10.12
C VAL A 91 -8.10 13.85 -10.51
N ILE A 92 -7.84 14.70 -9.52
CA ILE A 92 -7.56 16.12 -9.72
C ILE A 92 -6.07 16.33 -9.91
N ASP A 93 -5.68 16.84 -11.07
CA ASP A 93 -4.33 17.33 -11.33
C ASP A 93 -4.21 18.80 -10.91
N PRO A 94 -3.20 19.20 -10.12
CA PRO A 94 -2.93 20.60 -9.83
C PRO A 94 -2.33 21.32 -11.06
N PRO A 95 -2.25 22.66 -11.07
CA PRO A 95 -1.72 23.43 -12.21
C PRO A 95 -0.34 22.97 -12.72
N ALA A 96 0.55 22.58 -11.82
CA ALA A 96 1.87 22.09 -12.20
C ALA A 96 1.90 20.61 -12.65
N GLY A 97 0.75 19.93 -12.64
CA GLY A 97 0.68 18.48 -12.75
C GLY A 97 1.13 17.77 -11.46
N GLN A 98 0.80 16.50 -11.35
CA GLN A 98 1.30 15.69 -10.23
C GLN A 98 2.79 15.38 -10.42
N ALA A 99 3.54 15.27 -9.31
CA ALA A 99 4.95 14.95 -9.34
C ALA A 99 5.26 13.64 -10.11
N THR A 100 4.39 12.65 -10.00
CA THR A 100 4.49 11.38 -10.73
C THR A 100 4.31 11.50 -12.24
N ARG A 101 3.73 12.61 -12.74
CA ARG A 101 3.66 12.94 -14.15
C ARG A 101 4.94 13.60 -14.67
N VAL A 102 5.53 14.52 -13.87
CA VAL A 102 6.52 15.49 -14.37
C VAL A 102 7.92 15.32 -13.78
N HIS A 103 8.09 14.55 -12.72
CA HIS A 103 9.40 14.30 -12.12
C HIS A 103 10.00 12.97 -12.54
N HIS A 104 11.34 12.90 -12.51
CA HIS A 104 12.10 11.67 -12.71
C HIS A 104 11.92 10.71 -11.53
N PHE A 105 10.80 10.04 -11.51
CA PHE A 105 10.71 8.76 -10.81
C PHE A 105 11.46 7.69 -11.64
N PRO A 106 11.92 6.60 -11.05
CA PRO A 106 12.35 5.45 -11.84
C PRO A 106 11.27 5.10 -12.88
N GLY A 107 11.61 5.19 -14.18
CA GLY A 107 10.61 5.12 -15.27
C GLY A 107 9.89 6.43 -15.56
N GLY A 108 10.41 7.56 -15.07
CA GLY A 108 9.88 8.89 -15.37
C GLY A 108 9.99 9.24 -16.86
N PRO A 109 9.17 10.21 -17.32
CA PRO A 109 9.11 10.56 -18.72
C PRO A 109 10.42 11.20 -19.19
N ASP A 110 10.85 10.85 -20.40
CA ASP A 110 11.84 11.61 -21.10
C ASP A 110 11.23 12.95 -21.56
N GLN A 111 11.74 14.05 -21.06
CA GLN A 111 11.27 15.40 -21.37
C GLN A 111 11.44 15.79 -22.84
N MET A 112 12.21 15.02 -23.61
CA MET A 112 12.37 15.25 -25.06
C MET A 112 11.11 14.87 -25.87
N TRP A 113 10.17 14.13 -25.30
CA TRP A 113 8.95 13.72 -25.99
C TRP A 113 7.83 14.76 -25.85
N PRO A 114 7.02 14.98 -26.91
CA PRO A 114 5.79 15.73 -26.77
C PRO A 114 4.91 15.14 -25.66
N HIS A 115 4.22 15.97 -24.91
CA HIS A 115 3.32 15.57 -23.84
C HIS A 115 3.97 14.61 -22.81
N PHE A 116 5.27 14.82 -22.54
CA PHE A 116 6.04 13.95 -21.63
C PHE A 116 5.31 13.71 -20.29
N TYR A 117 4.51 14.65 -19.81
CA TYR A 117 3.69 14.56 -18.60
C TYR A 117 2.59 13.48 -18.67
N ASN A 118 2.29 12.93 -19.84
CA ASN A 118 1.41 11.77 -20.00
C ASN A 118 2.17 10.44 -20.04
N ARG A 119 3.50 10.47 -20.01
CA ARG A 119 4.35 9.29 -20.18
C ARG A 119 4.96 8.77 -18.89
N GLY A 120 4.65 9.41 -17.76
CA GLY A 120 5.18 9.04 -16.45
C GLY A 120 4.73 7.65 -16.00
N GLY A 121 5.68 6.70 -15.91
CA GLY A 121 5.38 5.33 -15.48
C GLY A 121 4.71 5.25 -14.12
N GLY A 122 5.18 6.06 -13.15
CA GLY A 122 4.59 6.13 -11.81
C GLY A 122 3.14 6.65 -11.82
N PHE A 123 2.85 7.66 -12.65
CA PHE A 123 1.47 8.13 -12.79
C PHE A 123 0.59 7.06 -13.45
N ASN A 124 1.05 6.48 -14.55
CA ASN A 124 0.26 5.52 -15.32
C ASN A 124 -0.04 4.24 -14.51
N GLN A 125 0.92 3.80 -13.69
CA GLN A 125 0.75 2.68 -12.78
C GLN A 125 -0.39 2.87 -11.77
N PHE A 126 -0.47 4.08 -11.16
CA PHE A 126 -1.39 4.34 -10.06
C PHE A 126 -2.74 4.94 -10.49
N ASN A 127 -2.91 5.29 -11.77
CA ASN A 127 -4.10 6.01 -12.22
C ASN A 127 -4.90 5.31 -13.32
N ARG A 128 -4.62 4.03 -13.62
CA ARG A 128 -5.48 3.24 -14.52
C ARG A 128 -6.92 3.21 -13.99
N ASN A 129 -7.87 3.04 -14.88
CA ASN A 129 -9.31 3.03 -14.62
C ASN A 129 -9.88 4.36 -14.10
N LYS A 130 -9.07 5.40 -13.91
CA LYS A 130 -9.52 6.73 -13.45
C LYS A 130 -9.83 7.67 -14.62
N ARG A 131 -10.51 8.77 -14.31
CA ARG A 131 -10.71 9.93 -15.19
C ARG A 131 -9.91 11.11 -14.65
N GLY A 132 -9.36 11.96 -15.53
CA GLY A 132 -8.51 13.09 -15.16
C GLY A 132 -9.19 14.44 -15.37
N LEU A 133 -9.06 15.30 -14.38
CA LEU A 133 -9.48 16.72 -14.41
C LEU A 133 -8.33 17.57 -13.86
N ALA A 134 -7.88 18.56 -14.61
CA ALA A 134 -6.92 19.57 -14.12
C ALA A 134 -7.67 20.79 -13.60
N LEU A 135 -7.39 21.18 -12.34
CA LEU A 135 -8.12 22.26 -11.68
C LEU A 135 -7.24 22.98 -10.65
N ASP A 136 -7.23 24.31 -10.69
CA ASP A 136 -6.59 25.11 -9.64
C ASP A 136 -7.55 25.33 -8.46
N ILE A 137 -7.53 24.42 -7.51
CA ILE A 137 -8.34 24.49 -6.29
C ILE A 137 -7.93 25.62 -5.32
N ARG A 138 -6.82 26.33 -5.59
CA ARG A 138 -6.41 27.52 -4.83
C ARG A 138 -7.23 28.75 -5.24
N HIS A 139 -7.71 28.76 -6.48
CA HIS A 139 -8.60 29.82 -6.97
C HIS A 139 -10.02 29.61 -6.42
N PRO A 140 -10.73 30.68 -6.01
CA PRO A 140 -12.09 30.56 -5.48
C PRO A 140 -13.05 29.80 -6.41
N ASP A 141 -12.98 30.06 -7.72
CA ASP A 141 -13.85 29.39 -8.69
C ASP A 141 -13.46 27.91 -8.89
N GLY A 142 -12.15 27.58 -8.83
CA GLY A 142 -11.71 26.18 -8.85
C GLY A 142 -12.20 25.43 -7.61
N ARG A 143 -12.08 26.05 -6.43
CA ARG A 143 -12.68 25.52 -5.19
C ARG A 143 -14.20 25.34 -5.32
N GLN A 144 -14.90 26.30 -5.96
CA GLN A 144 -16.36 26.19 -6.16
C GLN A 144 -16.72 24.98 -7.02
N GLN A 145 -15.90 24.63 -8.04
CA GLN A 145 -16.13 23.40 -8.79
C GLN A 145 -16.11 22.15 -7.89
N ILE A 146 -15.15 22.08 -6.95
CA ILE A 146 -15.09 20.98 -5.99
C ILE A 146 -16.36 20.93 -5.12
N LEU A 147 -16.81 22.05 -4.59
CA LEU A 147 -18.02 22.13 -3.76
C LEU A 147 -19.28 21.69 -4.55
N ASP A 148 -19.37 22.08 -5.82
CA ASP A 148 -20.48 21.69 -6.67
C ASP A 148 -20.44 20.19 -7.01
N MET A 149 -19.25 19.65 -7.31
CA MET A 149 -19.06 18.22 -7.54
C MET A 149 -19.42 17.39 -6.31
N VAL A 150 -19.01 17.82 -5.12
CA VAL A 150 -19.22 17.09 -3.86
C VAL A 150 -20.70 16.81 -3.57
N LYS A 151 -21.64 17.63 -4.08
CA LYS A 151 -23.09 17.35 -4.00
C LYS A 151 -23.46 16.02 -4.64
N ASN A 152 -22.65 15.53 -5.60
CA ASN A 152 -22.89 14.35 -6.42
C ASN A 152 -21.83 13.25 -6.22
N ILE A 153 -20.92 13.38 -5.25
CA ILE A 153 -19.83 12.46 -4.98
C ILE A 153 -20.12 11.67 -3.70
N ASP A 154 -19.78 10.39 -3.69
CA ASP A 154 -19.98 9.51 -2.54
C ASP A 154 -18.75 9.47 -1.63
N VAL A 155 -17.55 9.54 -2.22
CA VAL A 155 -16.28 9.46 -1.49
C VAL A 155 -15.34 10.58 -1.94
N LEU A 156 -14.69 11.27 -0.98
CA LEU A 156 -13.53 12.11 -1.23
C LEU A 156 -12.30 11.48 -0.60
N LEU A 157 -11.28 11.23 -1.42
CA LEU A 157 -9.99 10.69 -1.01
C LEU A 157 -8.90 11.75 -1.15
N GLU A 158 -8.13 12.00 -0.08
CA GLU A 158 -7.00 12.90 -0.13
C GLU A 158 -5.81 12.35 0.69
N ASN A 159 -4.58 12.74 0.34
CA ASN A 159 -3.38 12.37 1.09
C ASN A 159 -2.39 13.54 1.23
N ASN A 160 -2.92 14.70 1.51
CA ASN A 160 -2.15 15.91 1.72
C ASN A 160 -1.65 16.02 3.17
N THR A 161 -0.78 16.99 3.43
CA THR A 161 -0.51 17.40 4.82
C THR A 161 -1.77 18.01 5.42
N VAL A 162 -1.98 17.79 6.71
CA VAL A 162 -3.25 18.10 7.40
C VAL A 162 -3.76 19.53 7.24
N ARG A 163 -2.88 20.48 6.91
CA ARG A 163 -3.25 21.90 6.71
C ARG A 163 -3.84 22.19 5.33
N VAL A 164 -3.64 21.34 4.35
CA VAL A 164 -3.98 21.64 2.94
C VAL A 164 -5.48 21.77 2.76
N MET A 165 -6.24 20.78 3.15
CA MET A 165 -7.70 20.80 2.98
C MET A 165 -8.36 21.93 3.77
N PRO A 166 -8.04 22.18 5.05
CA PRO A 166 -8.55 23.35 5.77
C PRO A 166 -8.15 24.70 5.15
N ASN A 167 -6.92 24.85 4.67
CA ASN A 167 -6.47 26.10 4.04
C ASN A 167 -7.28 26.43 2.77
N PHE A 168 -7.75 25.39 2.07
CA PHE A 168 -8.64 25.57 0.92
C PHE A 168 -10.12 25.55 1.30
N GLN A 169 -10.46 25.48 2.60
CA GLN A 169 -11.82 25.34 3.09
C GLN A 169 -12.54 24.13 2.42
N LEU A 170 -11.81 23.04 2.29
CA LEU A 170 -12.25 21.74 1.78
C LEU A 170 -12.08 20.65 2.85
N ASP A 171 -12.05 21.04 4.13
CA ASP A 171 -12.05 20.13 5.25
C ASP A 171 -13.38 19.37 5.37
N TYR A 172 -13.38 18.28 6.15
CA TYR A 172 -14.54 17.40 6.27
C TYR A 172 -15.81 18.13 6.72
N GLU A 173 -15.73 19.04 7.70
CA GLU A 173 -16.92 19.73 8.20
C GLU A 173 -17.53 20.66 7.16
N THR A 174 -16.67 21.35 6.39
CA THR A 174 -17.12 22.18 5.27
C THR A 174 -17.80 21.33 4.18
N LEU A 175 -17.19 20.21 3.81
CA LEU A 175 -17.72 19.34 2.76
C LEU A 175 -18.97 18.57 3.20
N LYS A 176 -19.03 18.14 4.45
CA LYS A 176 -20.20 17.50 5.07
C LYS A 176 -21.41 18.42 5.12
N ALA A 177 -21.19 19.73 5.30
CA ALA A 177 -22.29 20.70 5.23
C ALA A 177 -22.92 20.76 3.83
N VAL A 178 -22.12 20.48 2.77
CA VAL A 178 -22.61 20.41 1.38
C VAL A 178 -23.23 19.04 1.08
N ASN A 179 -22.60 17.95 1.56
CA ASN A 179 -23.09 16.59 1.37
C ASN A 179 -22.96 15.78 2.67
N PRO A 180 -24.02 15.68 3.47
CA PRO A 180 -24.01 14.93 4.74
C PRO A 180 -23.76 13.41 4.59
N LYS A 181 -23.84 12.86 3.36
CA LYS A 181 -23.54 11.46 3.06
C LYS A 181 -22.09 11.23 2.64
N LEU A 182 -21.29 12.29 2.50
CA LEU A 182 -19.91 12.17 2.01
C LEU A 182 -19.07 11.30 2.96
N VAL A 183 -18.44 10.27 2.42
CA VAL A 183 -17.34 9.57 3.06
C VAL A 183 -16.04 10.30 2.68
N MET A 184 -15.27 10.78 3.64
CA MET A 184 -13.97 11.39 3.39
C MET A 184 -12.87 10.51 4.00
N CYS A 185 -11.84 10.21 3.22
CA CYS A 185 -10.64 9.50 3.69
C CYS A 185 -9.42 10.39 3.53
N SER A 186 -8.80 10.73 4.66
CA SER A 186 -7.57 11.53 4.74
C SER A 186 -6.41 10.63 5.16
N ILE A 187 -5.38 10.52 4.31
CA ILE A 187 -4.17 9.74 4.58
C ILE A 187 -3.02 10.71 4.79
N SER A 188 -2.57 10.89 6.03
CA SER A 188 -1.47 11.79 6.34
C SER A 188 -0.31 11.08 7.03
N GLY A 189 0.86 11.72 7.10
CA GLY A 189 2.06 11.10 7.68
C GLY A 189 1.86 10.64 9.12
N PHE A 190 1.31 11.54 9.96
CA PHE A 190 1.19 11.32 11.41
C PHE A 190 -0.25 11.37 11.92
N GLY A 191 -1.26 11.35 11.02
CA GLY A 191 -2.66 11.55 11.38
C GLY A 191 -3.03 13.02 11.52
N ALA A 192 -4.34 13.32 11.55
CA ALA A 192 -4.86 14.69 11.58
C ALA A 192 -4.70 15.38 12.96
N ASN A 193 -4.40 14.61 14.00
CA ASN A 193 -4.34 15.08 15.39
C ASN A 193 -3.04 14.66 16.07
N GLY A 194 -2.66 15.39 17.13
CA GLY A 194 -1.51 15.08 17.95
C GLY A 194 -0.32 16.02 17.71
N PRO A 195 0.75 15.87 18.52
CA PRO A 195 1.88 16.81 18.51
C PRO A 195 2.66 16.82 17.18
N HIS A 196 2.62 15.74 16.41
CA HIS A 196 3.35 15.57 15.15
C HIS A 196 2.48 15.76 13.91
N ALA A 197 1.19 16.06 14.03
CA ALA A 197 0.26 16.17 12.90
C ALA A 197 0.76 17.11 11.78
N ASN A 198 1.49 18.16 12.14
CA ASN A 198 2.05 19.13 11.19
C ASN A 198 3.48 18.84 10.74
N TYR A 199 4.07 17.70 11.15
CA TYR A 199 5.42 17.34 10.73
C TYR A 199 5.44 16.95 9.24
N PHE A 200 6.52 17.31 8.59
CA PHE A 200 6.75 16.91 7.21
C PHE A 200 7.37 15.51 7.18
N ALA A 201 6.78 14.62 6.40
CA ALA A 201 7.22 13.24 6.33
C ALA A 201 7.24 12.72 4.89
N THR A 202 8.16 11.80 4.65
CA THR A 202 8.21 10.94 3.46
C THR A 202 8.20 9.48 3.94
N GLY A 203 8.00 8.53 3.03
CA GLY A 203 7.90 7.11 3.38
C GLY A 203 9.05 6.61 4.27
N LYS A 204 10.32 6.99 4.01
CA LYS A 204 11.46 6.58 4.85
C LYS A 204 11.45 7.17 6.25
N ILE A 205 11.01 8.41 6.39
CA ILE A 205 10.86 9.05 7.72
C ILE A 205 9.81 8.30 8.53
N LEU A 206 8.73 7.86 7.87
CA LEU A 206 7.64 7.13 8.51
C LEU A 206 8.05 5.71 8.90
N GLU A 207 8.89 5.03 8.10
CA GLU A 207 9.50 3.75 8.49
C GLU A 207 10.36 3.89 9.76
N ALA A 208 11.16 4.95 9.83
CA ALA A 208 12.01 5.20 10.98
C ALA A 208 11.19 5.58 12.22
N SER A 209 10.27 6.55 12.10
CA SER A 209 9.44 7.02 13.20
C SER A 209 8.36 6.02 13.63
N GLY A 210 7.98 5.08 12.74
CA GLY A 210 7.07 3.97 13.05
C GLY A 210 7.77 2.78 13.72
N GLY A 211 9.11 2.82 13.89
CA GLY A 211 9.89 1.82 14.62
C GLY A 211 10.42 0.66 13.77
N LEU A 212 10.10 0.60 12.46
CA LEU A 212 10.52 -0.50 11.60
C LEU A 212 12.04 -0.52 11.41
N VAL A 213 12.65 0.64 11.14
CA VAL A 213 14.10 0.75 10.90
C VAL A 213 14.91 0.27 12.10
N ALA A 214 14.42 0.47 13.32
CA ALA A 214 15.10 0.00 14.53
C ALA A 214 15.17 -1.53 14.65
N GLN A 215 14.35 -2.26 13.89
CA GLN A 215 14.28 -3.73 13.91
C GLN A 215 14.83 -4.36 12.63
N THR A 216 15.26 -3.55 11.65
CA THR A 216 15.81 -4.01 10.37
C THR A 216 17.26 -3.54 10.22
N GLY A 217 18.14 -4.45 9.83
CA GLY A 217 19.58 -4.16 9.69
C GLY A 217 20.45 -5.37 9.99
N TYR A 218 21.76 -5.17 9.88
CA TYR A 218 22.73 -6.23 10.15
C TYR A 218 23.18 -6.27 11.61
N ASN A 219 23.10 -5.16 12.32
CA ASN A 219 23.38 -5.05 13.75
C ASN A 219 22.80 -3.75 14.31
N GLU A 220 22.99 -3.46 15.58
CA GLU A 220 22.42 -2.28 16.27
C GLU A 220 22.97 -0.94 15.75
N THR A 221 24.07 -0.93 15.04
CA THR A 221 24.71 0.26 14.46
C THR A 221 24.61 0.33 12.93
N ASP A 222 24.09 -0.72 12.30
CA ASP A 222 24.00 -0.86 10.85
C ASP A 222 22.55 -1.15 10.45
N LEU A 223 21.72 -0.11 10.55
CA LEU A 223 20.27 -0.15 10.37
C LEU A 223 19.89 0.22 8.95
N TYR A 224 18.85 -0.43 8.41
CA TYR A 224 18.33 -0.19 7.07
C TYR A 224 16.80 -0.08 7.08
N GLY A 225 16.27 0.89 6.33
CA GLY A 225 14.87 0.92 5.94
C GLY A 225 14.62 0.03 4.74
N THR A 226 13.34 -0.18 4.40
CA THR A 226 12.97 -0.85 3.16
C THR A 226 13.33 0.02 1.94
N ALA A 227 13.57 -0.59 0.80
CA ALA A 227 13.84 0.17 -0.43
C ALA A 227 12.57 0.78 -1.06
N THR A 228 11.39 0.43 -0.57
CA THR A 228 10.12 0.63 -1.25
C THR A 228 9.18 1.64 -0.60
N PHE A 229 9.61 2.39 0.44
CA PHE A 229 8.72 3.30 1.19
C PHE A 229 7.44 2.59 1.66
N ILE A 230 7.58 1.49 2.39
CA ILE A 230 6.51 0.53 2.72
C ILE A 230 5.26 1.17 3.36
N ALA A 231 5.39 2.31 4.01
CA ALA A 231 4.27 3.05 4.63
C ALA A 231 3.18 3.40 3.62
N ASP A 232 3.58 3.82 2.40
CA ASP A 232 2.66 4.22 1.34
C ASP A 232 1.79 3.05 0.83
N PRO A 233 2.36 1.93 0.35
CA PRO A 233 1.55 0.81 -0.10
C PRO A 233 0.74 0.15 1.02
N MET A 234 1.20 0.17 2.27
CA MET A 234 0.42 -0.31 3.41
C MET A 234 -0.87 0.49 3.58
N ALA A 235 -0.77 1.81 3.69
CA ALA A 235 -1.94 2.67 3.82
C ALA A 235 -2.80 2.63 2.55
N GLY A 236 -2.17 2.68 1.36
CA GLY A 236 -2.85 2.62 0.06
C GLY A 236 -3.62 1.32 -0.20
N THR A 237 -3.26 0.22 0.48
CA THR A 237 -4.00 -1.05 0.42
C THR A 237 -5.07 -1.14 1.52
N LEU A 238 -4.83 -0.55 2.69
CA LEU A 238 -5.78 -0.56 3.81
C LEU A 238 -6.94 0.42 3.59
N ALA A 239 -6.67 1.60 3.02
CA ALA A 239 -7.68 2.64 2.83
C ALA A 239 -8.90 2.18 2.00
N PRO A 240 -8.78 1.43 0.89
CA PRO A 240 -9.94 0.91 0.15
C PRO A 240 -10.84 0.01 0.99
N PHE A 241 -10.28 -0.80 1.87
CA PHE A 241 -11.05 -1.62 2.81
C PHE A 241 -11.89 -0.74 3.74
N LEU A 242 -11.28 0.28 4.35
CA LEU A 242 -11.97 1.20 5.26
C LEU A 242 -13.03 2.03 4.54
N MET A 243 -12.72 2.53 3.34
CA MET A 243 -13.68 3.27 2.53
C MET A 243 -14.86 2.38 2.13
N SER A 244 -14.62 1.12 1.76
CA SER A 244 -15.70 0.17 1.43
C SER A 244 -16.61 -0.09 2.63
N ALA A 245 -16.05 -0.24 3.85
CA ALA A 245 -16.84 -0.38 5.06
C ALA A 245 -17.67 0.87 5.36
N ALA A 246 -17.08 2.07 5.20
CA ALA A 246 -17.79 3.33 5.40
C ALA A 246 -18.86 3.58 4.31
N ILE A 247 -18.63 3.14 3.08
CA ILE A 247 -19.65 3.17 2.00
C ILE A 247 -20.84 2.29 2.37
N ILE A 248 -20.62 1.07 2.86
CA ILE A 248 -21.70 0.18 3.30
C ILE A 248 -22.50 0.86 4.41
N GLU A 249 -21.84 1.44 5.40
CA GLU A 249 -22.50 2.19 6.47
C GLU A 249 -23.27 3.41 5.93
N MET A 250 -22.70 4.15 5.01
CA MET A 250 -23.34 5.31 4.38
C MET A 250 -24.58 4.90 3.58
N LEU A 251 -24.53 3.79 2.85
CA LEU A 251 -25.69 3.27 2.10
C LEU A 251 -26.82 2.83 3.04
N ASP A 252 -26.51 2.29 4.21
CA ASP A 252 -27.49 1.84 5.19
C ASP A 252 -28.03 3.00 6.02
N SER A 253 -27.18 3.87 6.56
CA SER A 253 -27.54 4.93 7.49
C SER A 253 -27.93 6.27 6.86
N GLY A 254 -27.54 6.49 5.60
CA GLY A 254 -27.63 7.79 4.92
C GLY A 254 -26.65 8.85 5.46
N LYS A 255 -25.65 8.46 6.24
CA LYS A 255 -24.67 9.37 6.88
C LYS A 255 -23.25 9.05 6.44
N GLY A 256 -22.51 10.07 6.04
CA GLY A 256 -21.10 9.96 5.73
C GLY A 256 -20.21 9.83 6.97
N ARG A 257 -18.93 9.53 6.74
CA ARG A 257 -17.88 9.38 7.76
C ARG A 257 -16.58 10.05 7.32
N HIS A 258 -15.81 10.55 8.28
CA HIS A 258 -14.42 10.91 8.06
C HIS A 258 -13.50 9.84 8.62
N ILE A 259 -12.63 9.32 7.78
CA ILE A 259 -11.59 8.35 8.09
C ILE A 259 -10.26 9.11 8.11
N ASP A 260 -9.67 9.24 9.30
CA ASP A 260 -8.34 9.82 9.51
C ASP A 260 -7.32 8.68 9.66
N MET A 261 -6.41 8.53 8.69
CA MET A 261 -5.39 7.50 8.65
C MET A 261 -3.99 8.09 8.84
N SER A 262 -3.18 7.40 9.64
CA SER A 262 -1.78 7.73 9.88
C SER A 262 -0.86 6.70 9.22
N LEU A 263 0.01 7.14 8.31
CA LEU A 263 1.05 6.31 7.70
C LEU A 263 2.03 5.76 8.75
N GLN A 264 2.41 6.58 9.75
CA GLN A 264 3.26 6.13 10.87
C GLN A 264 2.59 5.00 11.66
N GLU A 265 1.30 5.14 11.99
CA GLU A 265 0.57 4.12 12.72
C GLU A 265 0.44 2.83 11.92
N CYS A 266 0.29 2.92 10.58
CA CYS A 266 0.33 1.74 9.69
C CYS A 266 1.64 0.97 9.86
N VAL A 267 2.79 1.64 9.81
CA VAL A 267 4.10 1.01 10.03
C VAL A 267 4.22 0.42 11.44
N THR A 268 3.76 1.15 12.45
CA THR A 268 3.87 0.72 13.85
C THR A 268 3.14 -0.60 14.12
N THR A 269 2.08 -0.92 13.37
CA THR A 269 1.37 -2.20 13.52
C THR A 269 2.23 -3.42 13.18
N PHE A 270 3.29 -3.25 12.38
CA PHE A 270 4.19 -4.35 12.00
C PHE A 270 5.33 -4.60 12.98
N VAL A 271 5.50 -3.72 13.96
CA VAL A 271 6.57 -3.83 14.98
C VAL A 271 6.00 -4.06 16.39
N ILE A 272 4.78 -4.54 16.46
CA ILE A 272 4.03 -4.69 17.71
C ILE A 272 4.70 -5.68 18.68
N ASP A 273 5.36 -6.72 18.19
CA ASP A 273 6.11 -7.68 18.98
C ASP A 273 7.28 -7.03 19.73
N GLY A 274 7.97 -6.08 19.11
CA GLY A 274 9.01 -5.27 19.76
C GLY A 274 8.45 -4.39 20.87
N ILE A 275 7.27 -3.79 20.65
CA ILE A 275 6.57 -2.99 21.67
C ILE A 275 6.19 -3.86 22.86
N PHE A 276 5.62 -5.04 22.64
CA PHE A 276 5.24 -5.96 23.70
C PHE A 276 6.43 -6.48 24.49
N ARG A 277 7.50 -6.86 23.78
CA ARG A 277 8.73 -7.30 24.44
C ARG A 277 9.30 -6.23 25.34
N HIS A 278 9.39 -4.98 24.86
CA HIS A 278 9.88 -3.88 25.68
C HIS A 278 9.04 -3.69 26.95
N GLN A 279 7.72 -3.70 26.84
CA GLN A 279 6.81 -3.52 27.99
C GLN A 279 6.88 -4.67 29.01
N THR A 280 7.14 -5.89 28.57
CA THR A 280 7.16 -7.07 29.44
C THR A 280 8.54 -7.38 30.02
N THR A 281 9.62 -7.01 29.33
CA THR A 281 10.99 -7.38 29.72
C THR A 281 11.92 -6.20 29.96
N GLY A 282 11.53 -4.98 29.59
CA GLY A 282 12.40 -3.79 29.57
C GLY A 282 13.41 -3.77 28.43
N ASN A 283 13.50 -4.84 27.61
CA ASN A 283 14.47 -4.98 26.54
C ASN A 283 13.90 -4.58 25.18
N THR A 284 14.68 -3.88 24.38
CA THR A 284 14.38 -3.64 22.97
C THR A 284 14.63 -4.89 22.14
N LEU A 285 14.00 -4.98 20.97
CA LEU A 285 14.25 -6.02 20.00
C LEU A 285 15.29 -5.51 19.00
N PRO A 286 16.53 -6.04 19.00
CA PRO A 286 17.54 -5.63 18.02
C PRO A 286 17.22 -6.21 16.62
N PRO A 287 17.87 -5.69 15.57
CA PRO A 287 17.84 -6.30 14.25
C PRO A 287 18.28 -7.76 14.29
N ARG A 288 17.56 -8.62 13.55
CA ARG A 288 17.77 -10.08 13.61
C ARG A 288 18.56 -10.65 12.43
N VAL A 289 18.94 -9.85 11.47
CA VAL A 289 19.72 -10.30 10.29
C VAL A 289 19.15 -11.53 9.61
N ASN A 290 17.85 -11.53 9.26
CA ASN A 290 17.14 -12.71 8.72
C ASN A 290 17.10 -13.93 9.67
N ARG A 291 17.29 -13.77 10.98
CA ARG A 291 17.24 -14.86 11.97
C ARG A 291 15.87 -14.97 12.62
N SER A 292 15.47 -16.19 12.94
CA SER A 292 14.23 -16.46 13.67
C SER A 292 14.48 -16.64 15.17
N LEU A 293 13.45 -16.34 15.98
CA LEU A 293 13.43 -16.69 17.40
C LEU A 293 13.10 -18.16 17.62
N THR A 294 12.41 -18.80 16.69
CA THR A 294 11.84 -20.15 16.85
C THR A 294 12.43 -21.17 15.90
N ALA A 295 12.96 -20.79 14.74
CA ALA A 295 13.52 -21.65 13.70
C ALA A 295 15.04 -21.50 13.56
N ALA A 296 15.73 -22.55 13.17
CA ALA A 296 17.17 -22.54 12.83
C ALA A 296 17.54 -23.78 12.00
N PRO A 297 18.33 -23.60 10.91
CA PRO A 297 18.79 -22.33 10.34
C PRO A 297 17.66 -21.52 9.70
N GLN A 298 17.83 -20.21 9.68
CA GLN A 298 17.06 -19.29 8.84
C GLN A 298 18.00 -18.20 8.32
N GLY A 299 17.95 -17.94 7.03
CA GLY A 299 18.84 -16.97 6.41
C GLY A 299 18.59 -16.80 4.92
N VAL A 300 19.42 -15.93 4.32
CA VAL A 300 19.51 -15.73 2.88
C VAL A 300 20.92 -16.11 2.46
N TYR A 301 21.05 -17.00 1.49
CA TYR A 301 22.32 -17.61 1.10
C TYR A 301 22.60 -17.39 -0.38
N GLN A 302 23.83 -17.01 -0.70
CA GLN A 302 24.22 -16.79 -2.09
C GLN A 302 24.25 -18.13 -2.86
N CYS A 303 23.66 -18.13 -4.06
CA CYS A 303 23.70 -19.23 -5.00
C CYS A 303 24.73 -19.02 -6.11
N ALA A 304 24.82 -19.96 -7.04
CA ALA A 304 25.63 -19.83 -8.24
C ALA A 304 25.07 -18.69 -9.13
N GLY A 305 25.97 -17.97 -9.77
CA GLY A 305 25.60 -16.84 -10.62
C GLY A 305 25.86 -15.48 -9.96
N ARG A 306 25.47 -14.43 -10.69
CA ARG A 306 25.60 -13.05 -10.23
C ARG A 306 24.33 -12.62 -9.53
N ASP A 307 24.42 -12.18 -8.28
CA ASP A 307 23.30 -11.66 -7.49
C ASP A 307 22.13 -12.64 -7.40
N SER A 308 22.45 -13.92 -7.20
CA SER A 308 21.50 -15.03 -7.09
C SER A 308 21.48 -15.51 -5.63
N TRP A 309 20.31 -15.53 -4.99
CA TRP A 309 20.16 -15.79 -3.57
C TRP A 309 18.96 -16.68 -3.27
N LEU A 310 19.09 -17.49 -2.23
CA LEU A 310 18.05 -18.38 -1.69
C LEU A 310 17.67 -17.93 -0.29
N ALA A 311 16.40 -17.71 -0.04
CA ALA A 311 15.84 -17.61 1.31
C ALA A 311 15.48 -19.02 1.79
N LEU A 312 15.88 -19.38 3.01
CA LEU A 312 15.68 -20.70 3.61
C LEU A 312 15.28 -20.56 5.08
N THR A 313 14.31 -21.37 5.48
CA THR A 313 13.94 -21.59 6.89
C THR A 313 13.79 -23.07 7.17
N ILE A 314 14.35 -23.54 8.27
CA ILE A 314 14.12 -24.90 8.79
C ILE A 314 13.40 -24.78 10.13
N ASP A 315 12.13 -25.19 10.15
CA ASP A 315 11.23 -24.95 11.27
C ASP A 315 11.33 -26.02 12.35
N ASP A 316 11.66 -27.25 11.97
CA ASP A 316 11.70 -28.40 12.90
C ASP A 316 12.90 -29.34 12.68
N ASP A 317 13.05 -30.30 13.59
CA ASP A 317 14.19 -31.21 13.59
C ASP A 317 14.09 -32.28 12.49
N ASN A 318 12.88 -32.59 11.98
CA ASN A 318 12.71 -33.50 10.85
C ASN A 318 13.15 -32.83 9.55
N GLN A 319 12.75 -31.59 9.31
CA GLN A 319 13.24 -30.81 8.16
C GLN A 319 14.77 -30.66 8.20
N TRP A 320 15.35 -30.47 9.39
CA TRP A 320 16.81 -30.41 9.56
C TRP A 320 17.49 -31.70 9.13
N LYS A 321 16.96 -32.86 9.50
CA LYS A 321 17.48 -34.14 9.07
C LYS A 321 17.40 -34.30 7.55
N LEU A 322 16.23 -34.03 6.96
CA LEU A 322 16.03 -34.10 5.51
C LEU A 322 17.01 -33.18 4.77
N PHE A 323 17.23 -31.99 5.30
CA PHE A 323 18.21 -31.05 4.75
C PHE A 323 19.64 -31.57 4.83
N ALA A 324 20.06 -32.13 5.97
CA ALA A 324 21.39 -32.68 6.16
C ALA A 324 21.65 -33.84 5.19
N ASP A 325 20.66 -34.70 4.99
CA ASP A 325 20.73 -35.80 4.00
C ASP A 325 20.83 -35.27 2.56
N LEU A 326 20.01 -34.24 2.21
CA LEU A 326 20.02 -33.61 0.90
C LEU A 326 21.39 -33.04 0.51
N ILE A 327 22.04 -32.37 1.46
CA ILE A 327 23.36 -31.74 1.20
C ILE A 327 24.54 -32.72 1.35
N GLY A 328 24.29 -34.00 1.55
CA GLY A 328 25.31 -35.05 1.74
C GLY A 328 26.10 -34.93 3.04
N GLN A 329 25.51 -34.34 4.07
CA GLN A 329 26.14 -34.12 5.38
C GLN A 329 25.25 -34.71 6.53
N PRO A 330 24.87 -35.99 6.51
CA PRO A 330 23.92 -36.59 7.47
C PRO A 330 24.36 -36.44 8.93
N ASP A 331 25.66 -36.39 9.18
CA ASP A 331 26.22 -36.22 10.52
C ASP A 331 25.82 -34.90 11.18
N LEU A 332 25.46 -33.87 10.40
CA LEU A 332 24.98 -32.58 10.93
C LEU A 332 23.70 -32.76 11.75
N ALA A 333 22.83 -33.70 11.38
CA ALA A 333 21.59 -33.97 12.10
C ALA A 333 21.87 -34.50 13.52
N SER A 334 22.87 -35.37 13.66
CA SER A 334 23.31 -35.91 14.96
C SER A 334 24.13 -34.89 15.76
N LYS A 335 24.92 -34.05 15.09
CA LYS A 335 25.80 -33.06 15.71
C LYS A 335 25.03 -31.85 16.25
N TYR A 336 23.94 -31.44 15.59
CA TYR A 336 23.10 -30.31 15.96
C TYR A 336 21.62 -30.68 15.95
N PRO A 337 21.22 -31.60 16.88
CA PRO A 337 19.90 -32.22 16.81
C PRO A 337 18.73 -31.29 17.09
N THR A 338 18.91 -30.28 17.96
CA THR A 338 17.84 -29.38 18.36
C THR A 338 17.98 -28.00 17.75
N VAL A 339 16.86 -27.27 17.68
CA VAL A 339 16.87 -25.83 17.25
C VAL A 339 17.87 -25.03 18.07
N GLN A 340 18.01 -25.32 19.38
CA GLN A 340 18.94 -24.58 20.23
C GLN A 340 20.41 -24.88 19.89
N ASP A 341 20.74 -26.14 19.58
CA ASP A 341 22.07 -26.52 19.13
C ASP A 341 22.44 -25.80 17.82
N ARG A 342 21.50 -25.77 16.89
CA ARG A 342 21.66 -25.09 15.61
C ARG A 342 21.86 -23.58 15.79
N LYS A 343 21.06 -22.93 16.66
CA LYS A 343 21.23 -21.51 16.98
C LYS A 343 22.61 -21.18 17.55
N THR A 344 23.11 -22.03 18.45
CA THR A 344 24.43 -21.83 19.05
C THR A 344 25.57 -21.97 18.05
N ASN A 345 25.35 -22.78 16.99
CA ASN A 345 26.40 -23.09 16.00
C ASN A 345 26.08 -22.51 14.60
N MET A 346 25.30 -21.43 14.54
CA MET A 346 24.79 -20.87 13.28
C MET A 346 25.90 -20.54 12.27
N GLU A 347 26.99 -19.94 12.68
CA GLU A 347 28.09 -19.58 11.78
C GLU A 347 28.68 -20.80 11.05
N THR A 348 28.86 -21.91 11.77
CA THR A 348 29.34 -23.15 11.18
C THR A 348 28.32 -23.75 10.22
N ILE A 349 27.05 -23.73 10.60
CA ILE A 349 25.95 -24.24 9.78
C ILE A 349 25.78 -23.40 8.53
N ASP A 350 25.81 -22.06 8.66
CA ASP A 350 25.75 -21.14 7.54
C ASP A 350 26.86 -21.37 6.52
N ALA A 351 28.08 -21.63 6.99
CA ALA A 351 29.21 -21.93 6.10
C ALA A 351 28.96 -23.20 5.27
N VAL A 352 28.38 -24.24 5.89
CA VAL A 352 28.03 -25.48 5.17
C VAL A 352 26.89 -25.24 4.17
N ILE A 353 25.84 -24.54 4.58
CA ILE A 353 24.74 -24.19 3.69
C ILE A 353 25.27 -23.36 2.50
N GLN A 354 26.11 -22.37 2.77
CA GLN A 354 26.68 -21.50 1.74
C GLN A 354 27.58 -22.27 0.75
N GLN A 355 28.28 -23.31 1.17
CA GLN A 355 29.06 -24.18 0.28
C GLN A 355 28.12 -24.94 -0.68
N TRP A 356 27.01 -25.47 -0.18
CA TRP A 356 26.04 -26.19 -0.99
C TRP A 356 25.31 -25.25 -1.95
N THR A 357 24.76 -24.13 -1.47
CA THR A 357 23.99 -23.20 -2.31
C THR A 357 24.81 -22.60 -3.45
N LYS A 358 26.10 -22.32 -3.24
CA LYS A 358 27.02 -21.81 -4.30
C LYS A 358 27.21 -22.74 -5.48
N THR A 359 26.83 -24.02 -5.35
CA THR A 359 26.93 -24.98 -6.44
C THR A 359 25.67 -25.05 -7.31
N LEU A 360 24.60 -24.40 -6.91
CA LEU A 360 23.27 -24.48 -7.50
C LEU A 360 22.74 -23.10 -7.92
N ASP A 361 21.94 -23.08 -8.96
CA ASP A 361 21.04 -21.95 -9.23
C ASP A 361 19.95 -21.85 -8.15
N HIS A 362 19.47 -20.62 -7.86
CA HIS A 362 18.51 -20.41 -6.77
C HIS A 362 17.15 -21.07 -7.01
N HIS A 363 16.71 -21.23 -8.26
CA HIS A 363 15.49 -21.98 -8.58
C HIS A 363 15.68 -23.48 -8.38
N GLN A 364 16.85 -24.03 -8.78
CA GLN A 364 17.18 -25.43 -8.54
C GLN A 364 17.23 -25.75 -7.05
N ALA A 365 17.95 -24.94 -6.28
CA ALA A 365 18.02 -25.11 -4.82
C ALA A 365 16.64 -25.03 -4.16
N THR A 366 15.82 -24.08 -4.58
CA THR A 366 14.43 -23.94 -4.10
C THR A 366 13.61 -25.19 -4.43
N GLY A 367 13.65 -25.68 -5.67
CA GLY A 367 12.90 -26.87 -6.09
C GLY A 367 13.23 -28.10 -5.23
N MET A 368 14.52 -28.38 -5.06
CA MET A 368 14.99 -29.49 -4.23
C MET A 368 14.51 -29.41 -2.77
N LEU A 369 14.49 -28.21 -2.19
CA LEU A 369 14.03 -27.99 -0.83
C LEU A 369 12.51 -28.09 -0.70
N GLN A 370 11.77 -27.52 -1.64
CA GLN A 370 10.31 -27.57 -1.67
C GLN A 370 9.78 -29.01 -1.84
N GLU A 371 10.44 -29.86 -2.62
CA GLU A 371 10.11 -31.29 -2.76
C GLU A 371 10.19 -32.04 -1.42
N LEU A 372 11.04 -31.57 -0.50
CA LEU A 372 11.16 -32.12 0.85
C LEU A 372 10.25 -31.42 1.87
N GLY A 373 9.43 -30.47 1.46
CA GLY A 373 8.59 -29.67 2.36
C GLY A 373 9.38 -28.69 3.24
N ILE A 374 10.58 -28.27 2.79
CA ILE A 374 11.40 -27.29 3.50
C ILE A 374 11.09 -25.89 2.96
N PRO A 375 10.61 -24.95 3.80
CA PRO A 375 10.33 -23.59 3.39
C PRO A 375 11.53 -22.88 2.77
N SER A 376 11.41 -22.52 1.51
CA SER A 376 12.47 -21.86 0.74
C SER A 376 11.91 -21.09 -0.42
N GLY A 377 12.65 -20.11 -0.91
CA GLY A 377 12.27 -19.33 -2.08
C GLY A 377 13.47 -18.62 -2.72
N PRO A 378 13.49 -18.46 -4.06
CA PRO A 378 14.50 -17.67 -4.71
C PRO A 378 14.28 -16.18 -4.40
N VAL A 379 15.34 -15.42 -4.22
CA VAL A 379 15.27 -13.95 -4.19
C VAL A 379 15.25 -13.47 -5.63
N LEU A 380 14.06 -13.11 -6.11
CA LEU A 380 13.85 -12.77 -7.53
C LEU A 380 14.26 -11.34 -7.86
N ALA A 381 14.99 -11.18 -8.95
CA ALA A 381 15.20 -9.89 -9.57
C ALA A 381 13.93 -9.42 -10.33
N ASN A 382 13.83 -8.12 -10.63
CA ASN A 382 12.64 -7.56 -11.27
C ASN A 382 12.29 -8.23 -12.62
N TRP A 383 13.29 -8.63 -13.39
CA TRP A 383 13.07 -9.32 -14.67
C TRP A 383 12.54 -10.75 -14.48
N GLU A 384 12.92 -11.43 -13.40
CA GLU A 384 12.40 -12.75 -13.03
C GLU A 384 10.95 -12.65 -12.61
N ILE A 385 10.62 -11.66 -11.75
CA ILE A 385 9.22 -11.36 -11.37
C ILE A 385 8.37 -11.08 -12.60
N ALA A 386 8.89 -10.29 -13.57
CA ALA A 386 8.19 -9.97 -14.78
C ALA A 386 7.96 -11.19 -15.70
N ALA A 387 8.75 -12.25 -15.56
CA ALA A 387 8.67 -13.50 -16.30
C ALA A 387 8.12 -14.68 -15.48
N ASP A 388 7.75 -14.46 -14.23
CA ASP A 388 7.33 -15.51 -13.30
C ASP A 388 6.06 -16.24 -13.79
N PRO A 389 6.16 -17.55 -14.09
CA PRO A 389 5.04 -18.31 -14.64
C PRO A 389 3.87 -18.44 -13.64
N HIS A 390 4.13 -18.36 -12.33
CA HIS A 390 3.09 -18.42 -11.31
C HIS A 390 2.23 -17.15 -11.32
N LEU A 391 2.85 -15.96 -11.46
CA LEU A 391 2.12 -14.70 -11.59
C LEU A 391 1.30 -14.66 -12.88
N TYR A 392 1.80 -15.23 -14.00
CA TYR A 392 1.01 -15.39 -15.24
C TYR A 392 -0.16 -16.36 -15.03
N TYR A 393 0.08 -17.53 -14.47
CA TYR A 393 -0.98 -18.49 -14.18
C TYR A 393 -2.09 -17.92 -13.29
N ARG A 394 -1.73 -17.00 -12.41
CA ARG A 394 -2.68 -16.32 -11.53
C ARG A 394 -3.37 -15.12 -12.16
N ASP A 395 -3.12 -14.80 -13.43
CA ASP A 395 -3.60 -13.58 -14.12
C ASP A 395 -3.31 -12.32 -13.27
N PHE A 396 -2.11 -12.26 -12.70
CA PHE A 396 -1.73 -11.13 -11.84
C PHE A 396 -1.48 -9.86 -12.64
N TRP A 397 -1.01 -10.01 -13.88
CA TRP A 397 -0.68 -8.89 -14.74
C TRP A 397 -1.93 -8.32 -15.43
N MET A 398 -2.10 -7.01 -15.34
CA MET A 398 -3.11 -6.26 -16.09
C MET A 398 -2.46 -5.58 -17.29
N GLU A 399 -3.06 -5.73 -18.45
CA GLU A 399 -2.53 -5.24 -19.72
C GLU A 399 -3.49 -4.25 -20.36
N GLY A 400 -2.95 -3.22 -21.03
CA GLY A 400 -3.74 -2.22 -21.72
C GLY A 400 -2.90 -1.37 -22.66
N ILE A 401 -3.57 -0.54 -23.45
CA ILE A 401 -2.94 0.38 -24.38
C ILE A 401 -3.16 1.81 -23.89
N HIS A 402 -2.07 2.52 -23.67
CA HIS A 402 -2.11 3.95 -23.33
C HIS A 402 -1.90 4.78 -24.62
N PRO A 403 -2.69 5.85 -24.85
CA PRO A 403 -2.63 6.61 -26.11
C PRO A 403 -1.25 7.17 -26.47
N GLU A 404 -0.46 7.56 -25.47
CA GLU A 404 0.87 8.19 -25.68
C GLU A 404 2.03 7.21 -25.54
N VAL A 405 1.88 6.13 -24.75
CA VAL A 405 2.97 5.21 -24.39
C VAL A 405 2.84 3.87 -25.13
N GLY A 406 1.65 3.53 -25.63
CA GLY A 406 1.36 2.24 -26.26
C GLY A 406 1.06 1.15 -25.24
N TYR A 407 1.48 -0.09 -25.53
CA TYR A 407 1.24 -1.24 -24.67
C TYR A 407 1.89 -1.06 -23.29
N GLN A 408 1.12 -1.34 -22.26
CA GLN A 408 1.55 -1.31 -20.87
C GLN A 408 1.06 -2.56 -20.14
N ARG A 409 1.89 -3.03 -19.22
CA ARG A 409 1.57 -4.12 -18.30
C ARG A 409 1.91 -3.69 -16.88
N TRP A 410 0.94 -3.81 -15.99
CA TRP A 410 1.03 -3.38 -14.61
C TRP A 410 0.61 -4.50 -13.67
N GLU A 411 1.05 -4.44 -12.43
CA GLU A 411 0.57 -5.33 -11.38
C GLU A 411 -0.95 -5.15 -11.17
N GLY A 412 -1.65 -6.27 -11.03
CA GLY A 412 -3.06 -6.32 -10.69
C GLY A 412 -3.33 -6.13 -9.19
N ALA A 413 -4.58 -6.31 -8.81
CA ALA A 413 -4.95 -6.38 -7.41
C ALA A 413 -4.41 -7.68 -6.77
N PRO A 414 -3.91 -7.65 -5.53
CA PRO A 414 -3.41 -8.86 -4.86
C PRO A 414 -4.51 -9.82 -4.42
N TRP A 415 -5.75 -9.53 -4.72
CA TRP A 415 -6.93 -10.37 -4.47
C TRP A 415 -7.68 -10.71 -5.75
N LYS A 416 -8.43 -11.79 -5.73
CA LYS A 416 -9.35 -12.18 -6.82
C LYS A 416 -10.75 -12.37 -6.27
N PHE A 417 -11.72 -11.72 -6.90
CA PHE A 417 -13.14 -12.01 -6.68
C PHE A 417 -13.62 -13.01 -7.72
N SER A 418 -14.25 -14.09 -7.29
CA SER A 418 -14.70 -15.19 -8.17
C SER A 418 -15.77 -14.74 -9.18
N ALA A 419 -16.65 -13.82 -8.77
CA ALA A 419 -17.76 -13.35 -9.60
C ALA A 419 -17.46 -12.01 -10.31
N THR A 420 -16.59 -11.17 -9.75
CA THR A 420 -16.36 -9.80 -10.21
C THR A 420 -14.84 -9.50 -10.21
N PRO A 421 -14.05 -10.15 -11.08
CA PRO A 421 -12.61 -9.93 -11.11
C PRO A 421 -12.27 -8.47 -11.40
N ALA A 422 -11.21 -7.97 -10.78
CA ALA A 422 -10.65 -6.66 -11.10
C ALA A 422 -10.11 -6.67 -12.54
N THR A 423 -10.43 -5.63 -13.31
CA THR A 423 -10.02 -5.52 -14.72
C THR A 423 -9.47 -4.14 -15.02
N MET A 424 -8.56 -4.04 -15.99
CA MET A 424 -8.12 -2.77 -16.55
C MET A 424 -8.99 -2.43 -17.78
N GLU A 425 -10.00 -1.56 -17.58
CA GLU A 425 -10.91 -1.14 -18.65
C GLU A 425 -10.39 0.06 -19.43
N ARG A 426 -9.58 0.88 -18.77
CA ARG A 426 -8.92 2.04 -19.38
C ARG A 426 -7.52 2.25 -18.81
N SER A 427 -6.62 2.79 -19.64
CA SER A 427 -5.34 3.28 -19.18
C SER A 427 -5.49 4.48 -18.24
N ALA A 428 -4.39 4.91 -17.63
CA ALA A 428 -4.36 6.18 -16.91
C ALA A 428 -4.80 7.34 -17.82
N PRO A 429 -5.51 8.35 -17.27
CA PRO A 429 -5.99 9.45 -18.09
C PRO A 429 -4.84 10.34 -18.57
N LEU A 430 -4.96 10.86 -19.78
CA LEU A 430 -4.17 12.02 -20.22
C LEU A 430 -4.48 13.21 -19.30
N PHE A 431 -3.56 14.14 -19.25
CA PHE A 431 -3.77 15.35 -18.47
C PHE A 431 -5.04 16.07 -18.93
N ASN A 432 -5.93 16.38 -18.00
CA ASN A 432 -7.23 17.06 -18.24
C ASN A 432 -8.18 16.36 -19.24
N GLN A 433 -8.00 15.08 -19.49
CA GLN A 433 -8.71 14.36 -20.57
C GLN A 433 -10.23 14.42 -20.46
N HIS A 434 -10.77 14.51 -19.24
CA HIS A 434 -12.21 14.32 -19.02
C HIS A 434 -12.88 15.57 -18.43
N VAL A 435 -12.28 16.74 -18.60
CA VAL A 435 -12.74 18.01 -17.99
C VAL A 435 -14.20 18.33 -18.37
N ASP A 436 -14.53 18.27 -19.65
CA ASP A 436 -15.87 18.66 -20.12
C ASP A 436 -16.94 17.71 -19.58
N GLU A 437 -16.67 16.41 -19.59
CA GLU A 437 -17.57 15.40 -19.05
C GLU A 437 -17.77 15.53 -17.54
N ILE A 438 -16.66 15.70 -16.78
CA ILE A 438 -16.70 15.75 -15.32
C ILE A 438 -17.40 17.03 -14.86
N LEU A 439 -16.99 18.19 -15.37
CA LEU A 439 -17.57 19.45 -14.95
C LEU A 439 -19.06 19.59 -15.38
N SER A 440 -19.40 19.11 -16.56
CA SER A 440 -20.79 19.11 -17.01
C SER A 440 -21.66 18.22 -16.13
N LYS A 441 -21.26 16.96 -15.94
CA LYS A 441 -22.08 15.95 -15.26
C LYS A 441 -22.13 16.14 -13.73
N TYR A 442 -21.01 16.55 -13.11
CA TYR A 442 -20.89 16.55 -11.65
C TYR A 442 -20.86 17.94 -11.02
N ALA A 443 -20.40 18.98 -11.75
CA ALA A 443 -20.48 20.37 -11.31
C ALA A 443 -21.64 21.16 -11.96
N GLY A 444 -22.34 20.56 -12.94
CA GLY A 444 -23.49 21.18 -13.61
C GLY A 444 -23.10 22.32 -14.55
N ARG A 445 -21.90 22.33 -15.12
CA ARG A 445 -21.42 23.39 -16.02
C ARG A 445 -21.84 23.12 -17.46
N ASN A 446 -22.28 24.18 -18.13
CA ASN A 446 -22.49 24.15 -19.59
C ASN A 446 -21.16 24.39 -20.34
N PRO A 447 -21.09 24.15 -21.67
CA PRO A 447 -19.87 24.34 -22.45
C PRO A 447 -19.25 25.75 -22.36
N ASP A 448 -20.07 26.80 -22.34
CA ASP A 448 -19.60 28.20 -22.27
C ASP A 448 -18.96 28.50 -20.92
N GLU A 449 -19.54 28.00 -19.84
CA GLU A 449 -18.96 28.09 -18.49
C GLU A 449 -17.62 27.36 -18.39
N ILE A 450 -17.49 26.18 -19.02
CA ILE A 450 -16.22 25.43 -19.03
C ILE A 450 -15.18 26.17 -19.87
N ALA A 451 -15.56 26.72 -21.02
CA ALA A 451 -14.67 27.54 -21.84
C ALA A 451 -14.15 28.75 -21.05
N LYS A 452 -15.02 29.41 -20.29
CA LYS A 452 -14.64 30.54 -19.43
C LYS A 452 -13.64 30.11 -18.34
N LEU A 453 -13.81 28.93 -17.70
CA LEU A 453 -12.86 28.41 -16.73
C LEU A 453 -11.47 28.16 -17.36
N ARG A 454 -11.42 27.76 -18.65
CA ARG A 454 -10.15 27.64 -19.39
C ARG A 454 -9.52 29.01 -19.67
N GLU A 455 -10.30 29.98 -20.12
CA GLU A 455 -9.83 31.37 -20.41
C GLU A 455 -9.27 32.04 -19.15
N GLU A 456 -9.89 31.81 -18.01
CA GLU A 456 -9.46 32.32 -16.70
C GLU A 456 -8.31 31.54 -16.07
N GLY A 457 -7.85 30.46 -16.70
CA GLY A 457 -6.74 29.64 -16.21
C GLY A 457 -7.07 28.84 -14.94
N ILE A 458 -8.34 28.49 -14.74
CA ILE A 458 -8.82 27.68 -13.61
C ILE A 458 -8.75 26.20 -13.96
N THR A 459 -9.03 25.85 -15.21
CA THR A 459 -8.71 24.54 -15.80
C THR A 459 -7.82 24.75 -17.03
N PHE A 460 -6.98 23.78 -17.37
CA PHE A 460 -5.93 23.96 -18.38
C PHE A 460 -5.55 22.62 -19.02
N ASP A 461 -5.25 22.64 -20.34
CA ASP A 461 -5.04 21.44 -21.14
C ASP A 461 -3.59 20.89 -21.09
N GLN A 462 -2.68 21.61 -20.44
CA GLN A 462 -1.31 21.17 -20.19
C GLN A 462 -0.82 21.72 -18.84
N PRO A 463 0.11 21.05 -18.17
CA PRO A 463 0.67 21.54 -16.91
C PRO A 463 1.30 22.92 -17.06
N LEU A 464 0.95 23.84 -16.15
CA LEU A 464 1.52 25.18 -16.09
C LEU A 464 2.86 25.12 -15.34
N ASN A 465 3.86 25.88 -15.83
CA ASN A 465 5.16 25.98 -15.16
C ASN A 465 5.79 24.62 -14.84
N THR A 466 5.81 23.71 -15.81
CA THR A 466 6.73 22.61 -15.76
C THR A 466 8.12 23.22 -15.71
N VAL A 467 8.67 23.38 -14.50
CA VAL A 467 10.07 23.70 -14.32
C VAL A 467 10.82 22.51 -14.87
N LEU A 468 11.17 22.59 -16.13
CA LEU A 468 12.18 21.76 -16.72
C LEU A 468 13.43 22.08 -15.91
N PHE A 469 13.81 21.25 -14.94
CA PHE A 469 15.15 21.31 -14.41
C PHE A 469 16.06 21.16 -15.64
N PRO A 470 16.89 22.15 -15.96
CA PRO A 470 17.85 21.99 -17.02
C PRO A 470 18.69 20.79 -16.61
N ILE A 471 18.48 19.65 -17.25
CA ILE A 471 19.42 18.55 -17.18
C ILE A 471 20.60 19.07 -17.97
N GLU A 472 21.60 19.63 -17.27
CA GLU A 472 22.93 19.75 -17.89
C GLU A 472 23.28 18.33 -18.34
N PRO A 473 23.59 18.13 -19.64
CA PRO A 473 24.01 16.84 -20.12
C PRO A 473 25.22 16.46 -19.30
N GLN A 474 25.06 15.51 -18.36
CA GLN A 474 26.22 14.93 -17.70
C GLN A 474 27.03 14.33 -18.82
N SER A 475 28.14 15.02 -19.15
CA SER A 475 29.12 14.49 -20.06
C SER A 475 29.60 13.16 -19.46
N TYR A 476 29.06 12.06 -19.97
CA TYR A 476 29.62 10.72 -19.73
C TYR A 476 31.06 10.74 -20.25
N LYS A 477 31.99 11.15 -19.41
CA LYS A 477 33.38 10.87 -19.67
C LYS A 477 33.53 9.36 -19.62
N LYS A 478 33.63 8.76 -20.82
CA LYS A 478 34.10 7.39 -20.96
C LYS A 478 35.41 7.27 -20.17
N LYS A 479 35.39 6.51 -19.08
CA LYS A 479 36.59 5.93 -18.50
C LYS A 479 36.73 4.51 -18.97
#